data_620cb3b0ec21cd1c48e81831bd034d59
#
_entry.id   620cb3b0ec21cd1c48e81831bd034d59
#
_cell.length_a   1.000
_cell.length_b   1.000
_cell.length_c   1.000
_cell.angle_alpha   90.00
_cell.angle_beta   90.00
_cell.angle_gamma   90.00
#
_symmetry.space_group_name_H-M   'P 1'
#
loop_
_entity.id
_entity.type
_entity.pdbx_description
1 polymer ?
#
loop_
_entity_poly.entity_id
_entity_poly.type
_entity_poly.pdbx_seq_one_letter_code
_entity_poly.pdbx_strand_id
1 'polypeptide(L)'
;MSLHTRERSHAPDAMAPDGSEVRILAASTRGSMAQFTLPPGAVSKAVAHHTVEEVWLVTHGTGRMWRKLLDLEVTVDLRPGISIAIPVGAH
;
A
#
# COMPACT_ATOMS: atom_id res chain seq x y z
N MET A 1 -12.54 -6.26 22.48
CA MET A 1 -12.44 -6.68 21.06
C MET A 1 -13.75 -6.36 20.38
N SER A 2 -13.69 -5.76 19.20
CA SER A 2 -14.88 -5.43 18.42
C SER A 2 -14.91 -6.23 17.13
N LEU A 3 -16.11 -6.47 16.62
CA LEU A 3 -16.31 -7.07 15.30
C LEU A 3 -16.47 -5.92 14.29
N HIS A 4 -15.34 -5.30 13.94
CA HIS A 4 -15.33 -4.11 13.11
C HIS A 4 -15.67 -4.44 11.65
N THR A 5 -16.66 -3.75 11.12
CA THR A 5 -17.03 -3.82 9.71
C THR A 5 -16.98 -2.39 9.14
N ARG A 6 -16.34 -2.24 8.00
CA ARG A 6 -16.24 -0.93 7.37
C ARG A 6 -16.38 -1.04 5.86
N GLU A 7 -17.24 -0.22 5.29
CA GLU A 7 -17.40 -0.10 3.85
C GLU A 7 -16.42 0.94 3.32
N ARG A 8 -15.86 0.69 2.14
CA ARG A 8 -14.95 1.63 1.50
C ARG A 8 -15.65 2.95 1.19
N SER A 9 -15.07 4.07 1.62
CA SER A 9 -15.59 5.41 1.35
C SER A 9 -15.49 5.75 -0.14
N HIS A 10 -16.46 6.50 -0.66
CA HIS A 10 -16.41 7.00 -2.03
C HIS A 10 -15.25 7.99 -2.20
N ALA A 11 -15.16 8.96 -1.29
CA ALA A 11 -14.04 9.90 -1.26
C ALA A 11 -12.89 9.35 -0.43
N PRO A 12 -11.62 9.74 -0.72
CA PRO A 12 -10.50 9.33 0.11
C PRO A 12 -10.61 9.87 1.53
N ASP A 13 -10.18 9.07 2.50
CA ASP A 13 -10.12 9.49 3.90
C ASP A 13 -8.89 10.37 4.17
N ALA A 14 -7.83 10.18 3.40
CA ALA A 14 -6.58 10.92 3.56
C ALA A 14 -5.75 10.84 2.29
N MET A 15 -4.67 11.64 2.25
CA MET A 15 -3.65 11.54 1.22
C MET A 15 -2.36 11.07 1.89
N ALA A 16 -1.73 10.05 1.31
CA ALA A 16 -0.46 9.55 1.80
C ALA A 16 0.69 10.48 1.41
N PRO A 17 1.83 10.40 2.13
CA PRO A 17 3.01 11.22 1.78
C PRO A 17 3.52 10.99 0.35
N ASP A 18 3.28 9.82 -0.23
CA ASP A 18 3.66 9.50 -1.60
C ASP A 18 2.69 10.05 -2.66
N GLY A 19 1.61 10.72 -2.24
CA GLY A 19 0.63 11.31 -3.14
C GLY A 19 -0.56 10.41 -3.47
N SER A 20 -0.60 9.18 -2.97
CA SER A 20 -1.73 8.30 -3.23
C SER A 20 -2.94 8.64 -2.35
N GLU A 21 -4.13 8.34 -2.86
CA GLU A 21 -5.37 8.44 -2.09
C GLU A 21 -5.47 7.24 -1.17
N VAL A 22 -5.85 7.49 0.08
CA VAL A 22 -5.98 6.44 1.10
C VAL A 22 -7.44 6.31 1.49
N ARG A 23 -7.97 5.09 1.42
CA ARG A 23 -9.27 4.72 1.97
C ARG A 23 -9.05 3.70 3.06
N ILE A 24 -9.48 4.06 4.27
CA ILE A 24 -9.29 3.24 5.45
C ILE A 24 -10.37 2.17 5.48
N LEU A 25 -9.97 0.93 5.68
CA LEU A 25 -10.85 -0.22 5.76
C LEU A 25 -10.86 -0.79 7.19
N ALA A 26 -11.37 -2.00 7.36
CA ALA A 26 -11.51 -2.60 8.68
C ALA A 26 -10.17 -2.76 9.39
N ALA A 27 -10.21 -2.65 10.70
CA ALA A 27 -9.03 -2.78 11.56
C ALA A 27 -9.33 -3.66 12.77
N SER A 28 -8.29 -4.33 13.26
CA SER A 28 -8.29 -5.07 14.51
C SER A 28 -7.21 -4.47 15.42
N THR A 29 -7.01 -5.07 16.59
CA THR A 29 -6.00 -4.58 17.54
C THR A 29 -4.57 -4.75 17.05
N ARG A 30 -4.31 -5.66 16.12
CA ARG A 30 -2.97 -5.98 15.62
C ARG A 30 -2.78 -5.80 14.12
N GLY A 31 -3.81 -5.40 13.43
CA GLY A 31 -3.73 -5.20 12.00
C GLY A 31 -4.79 -4.26 11.48
N SER A 32 -4.49 -3.63 10.38
CA SER A 32 -5.42 -2.75 9.70
C SER A 32 -5.28 -2.94 8.20
N MET A 33 -6.35 -2.56 7.49
CA MET A 33 -6.40 -2.63 6.04
C MET A 33 -6.71 -1.25 5.49
N ALA A 34 -6.07 -0.89 4.41
CA ALA A 34 -6.37 0.34 3.70
C ALA A 34 -6.21 0.09 2.20
N GLN A 35 -6.92 0.87 1.40
CA GLN A 35 -6.76 0.86 -0.04
C GLN A 35 -6.03 2.13 -0.47
N PHE A 36 -4.97 1.96 -1.25
CA PHE A 36 -4.20 3.06 -1.83
C PHE A 36 -4.49 3.13 -3.32
N THR A 37 -4.80 4.32 -3.79
CA THR A 37 -5.06 4.57 -5.21
C THR A 37 -4.13 5.65 -5.71
N LEU A 38 -3.33 5.31 -6.71
CA LEU A 38 -2.45 6.26 -7.39
C LEU A 38 -3.07 6.58 -8.76
N PRO A 39 -3.28 7.87 -9.09
CA PRO A 39 -3.84 8.25 -10.38
C PRO A 39 -3.00 7.72 -11.56
N PRO A 40 -3.61 7.44 -12.73
CA PRO A 40 -2.88 7.00 -13.91
C PRO A 40 -1.76 7.97 -14.27
N GLY A 41 -0.59 7.42 -14.59
CA GLY A 41 0.58 8.22 -14.96
C GLY A 41 1.32 8.88 -13.79
N ALA A 42 0.79 8.77 -12.57
CA ALA A 42 1.45 9.34 -11.39
C ALA A 42 2.59 8.43 -10.91
N VAL A 43 3.59 9.07 -10.31
CA VAL A 43 4.73 8.38 -9.69
C VAL A 43 4.77 8.77 -8.23
N SER A 44 4.70 7.78 -7.35
CA SER A 44 4.80 8.04 -5.92
C SER A 44 6.25 8.26 -5.49
N LYS A 45 6.44 9.03 -4.42
CA LYS A 45 7.76 9.24 -3.85
C LYS A 45 8.23 7.97 -3.14
N ALA A 46 9.54 7.71 -3.21
CA ALA A 46 10.13 6.64 -2.41
C ALA A 46 10.07 7.03 -0.93
N VAL A 47 9.58 6.09 -0.11
CA VAL A 47 9.49 6.27 1.34
C VAL A 47 10.09 5.06 2.03
N ALA A 48 10.64 5.28 3.22
CA ALA A 48 11.21 4.19 4.02
C ALA A 48 10.20 3.69 5.04
N HIS A 49 10.18 2.37 5.26
CA HIS A 49 9.36 1.72 6.27
C HIS A 49 10.26 1.36 7.45
N HIS A 50 10.22 2.16 8.53
CA HIS A 50 11.13 1.99 9.67
C HIS A 50 10.59 1.08 10.76
N THR A 51 9.27 1.06 10.95
CA THR A 51 8.66 0.37 12.09
C THR A 51 7.54 -0.58 11.71
N VAL A 52 7.10 -0.57 10.46
CA VAL A 52 5.98 -1.42 10.00
C VAL A 52 6.40 -2.24 8.79
N GLU A 53 5.80 -3.39 8.68
CA GLU A 53 5.85 -4.17 7.45
C GLU A 53 4.45 -4.23 6.84
N GLU A 54 4.39 -4.41 5.52
CA GLU A 54 3.13 -4.40 4.79
C GLU A 54 3.07 -5.57 3.82
N VAL A 55 1.86 -6.01 3.54
CA VAL A 55 1.56 -6.95 2.46
C VAL A 55 0.50 -6.31 1.59
N TRP A 56 0.75 -6.25 0.30
CA TRP A 56 -0.14 -5.61 -0.66
C TRP A 56 -0.73 -6.62 -1.63
N LEU A 57 -1.97 -6.37 -2.04
CA LEU A 57 -2.61 -7.06 -3.14
C LEU A 57 -3.08 -6.00 -4.15
N VAL A 58 -2.67 -6.16 -5.40
CA VAL A 58 -3.12 -5.27 -6.47
C VAL A 58 -4.52 -5.72 -6.91
N THR A 59 -5.49 -4.81 -6.86
CA THR A 59 -6.87 -5.09 -7.20
C THR A 59 -7.28 -4.52 -8.55
N HIS A 60 -6.71 -3.38 -8.95
CA HIS A 60 -7.05 -2.70 -10.20
C HIS A 60 -5.82 -2.05 -10.83
N GLY A 61 -5.85 -1.95 -12.14
CA GLY A 61 -4.83 -1.21 -12.87
C GLY A 61 -3.53 -1.95 -13.05
N THR A 62 -2.60 -1.27 -13.70
CA THR A 62 -1.25 -1.77 -13.94
C THR A 62 -0.24 -0.71 -13.55
N GLY A 63 0.96 -1.15 -13.24
CA GLY A 63 2.02 -0.24 -12.84
C GLY A 63 3.33 -0.97 -12.64
N ARG A 64 4.26 -0.28 -12.03
CA ARG A 64 5.56 -0.83 -11.70
C ARG A 64 5.93 -0.40 -10.29
N MET A 65 6.47 -1.35 -9.51
CA MET A 65 6.92 -1.05 -8.16
C MET A 65 8.39 -1.40 -7.99
N TRP A 66 9.13 -0.44 -7.44
CA TRP A 66 10.51 -0.59 -7.03
C TRP A 66 10.56 -0.72 -5.51
N ARG A 67 11.36 -1.69 -5.04
CA ARG A 67 11.62 -1.88 -3.61
C ARG A 67 13.10 -2.10 -3.39
N LYS A 68 13.61 -1.63 -2.26
CA LYS A 68 15.01 -1.82 -1.88
C LYS A 68 15.10 -2.18 -0.40
N LEU A 69 15.87 -3.20 -0.10
CA LEU A 69 16.21 -3.61 1.26
C LEU A 69 17.68 -3.98 1.29
N LEU A 70 18.49 -3.23 2.04
CA LEU A 70 19.96 -3.37 2.06
C LEU A 70 20.51 -3.30 0.64
N ASP A 71 21.21 -4.36 0.18
CA ASP A 71 21.78 -4.42 -1.16
C ASP A 71 20.82 -5.01 -2.19
N LEU A 72 19.67 -5.51 -1.75
CA LEU A 72 18.70 -6.12 -2.64
C LEU A 72 17.76 -5.06 -3.19
N GLU A 73 17.66 -5.01 -4.50
CA GLU A 73 16.79 -4.07 -5.22
C GLU A 73 15.95 -4.87 -6.21
N VAL A 74 14.63 -4.68 -6.16
CA VAL A 74 13.67 -5.44 -6.97
C VAL A 74 12.66 -4.49 -7.59
N THR A 75 12.45 -4.63 -8.89
CA THR A 75 11.37 -3.96 -9.61
C THR A 75 10.43 -5.03 -10.15
N VAL A 76 9.13 -4.83 -9.93
CA VAL A 76 8.10 -5.76 -10.37
C VAL A 76 6.99 -5.03 -11.10
N ASP A 77 6.49 -5.64 -12.17
CA ASP A 77 5.30 -5.16 -12.86
C ASP A 77 4.06 -5.54 -12.05
N LEU A 78 3.18 -4.56 -11.85
CA LEU A 78 1.95 -4.73 -11.09
C LEU A 78 0.77 -4.95 -12.03
N ARG A 79 -0.06 -5.93 -11.70
CA ARG A 79 -1.35 -6.18 -12.33
C ARG A 79 -2.28 -6.81 -11.30
N PRO A 80 -3.60 -6.82 -11.53
CA PRO A 80 -4.52 -7.43 -10.57
C PRO A 80 -4.11 -8.87 -10.24
N GLY A 81 -4.12 -9.19 -8.95
CA GLY A 81 -3.72 -10.49 -8.43
C GLY A 81 -2.27 -10.61 -7.98
N ILE A 82 -1.42 -9.63 -8.30
CA ILE A 82 -0.04 -9.62 -7.79
C ILE A 82 -0.06 -9.21 -6.32
N SER A 83 0.63 -9.98 -5.50
CA SER A 83 0.81 -9.69 -4.07
C SER A 83 2.28 -9.50 -3.77
N ILE A 84 2.59 -8.50 -2.96
CA ILE A 84 3.97 -8.16 -2.61
C ILE A 84 4.09 -7.91 -1.11
N ALA A 85 5.27 -8.14 -0.57
CA ALA A 85 5.61 -7.84 0.81
C ALA A 85 6.62 -6.69 0.87
N ILE A 86 6.45 -5.82 1.84
CA ILE A 86 7.39 -4.72 2.13
C ILE A 86 7.83 -4.88 3.58
N PRO A 87 9.02 -5.47 3.82
CA PRO A 87 9.49 -5.69 5.18
C PRO A 87 9.93 -4.39 5.87
N VAL A 88 10.06 -4.46 7.17
CA VAL A 88 10.62 -3.35 7.96
C VAL A 88 12.00 -2.98 7.43
N GLY A 89 12.26 -1.68 7.29
CA GLY A 89 13.52 -1.16 6.77
C GLY A 89 13.59 -1.03 5.25
N ALA A 90 12.59 -1.51 4.51
CA ALA A 90 12.56 -1.37 3.05
C ALA A 90 12.21 0.06 2.63
N HIS A 91 12.65 0.41 1.44
CA HIS A 91 12.31 1.68 0.78
C HIS A 91 11.29 1.46 -0.32
#